data_210a694014a2c60f6a6d2dd636998bf0
#
_entry.id   210a694014a2c60f6a6d2dd636998bf0
#
_cell.length_a   1.000
_cell.length_b   1.000
_cell.length_c   1.000
_cell.angle_alpha   90.00
_cell.angle_beta   90.00
_cell.angle_gamma   90.00
#
_symmetry.space_group_name_H-M   'P 1'
#
loop_
_entity.id
_entity.type
_entity.pdbx_description
1 polymer ?
#
loop_
_entity_poly.entity_id
_entity_poly.type
_entity_poly.pdbx_seq_one_letter_code
_entity_poly.pdbx_strand_id
1 'polypeptide(L)'
;MALDSTPWFVGGGAQHSPEVARALAYAATTGAEGVSGIGDLKVQAQAVPNGTVRVLPGAGLLLNRYAGGTGQTYSLRNATQTDLAVTATGSGGGRTDLVVARVLDPQYEGTAPADPTTFQYSRVEIIEGVPAATKTAKELNLSYPAIALARITLPASTATVTASMITDLRRVAQPRRERAMMTVFPSSTLSMPTAGYSSWPLTTATRPAVSVPIWATKVDIVAHVTGVKFTKVSAVDTVAGIRTGFGSSLPAENSILIQDAEDSGGRYNYTWVGTHTVTEAMRGTDQVVNIQAVRSSGTGLWVADYQTSIVLDWEFSEGAQ
;
A
#
# COMPACT_ATOMS: atom_id res chain seq x y z
N MET A 1 8.06 23.42 -33.21
CA MET A 1 7.54 24.13 -32.02
C MET A 1 8.64 25.01 -31.49
N ALA A 2 8.32 26.27 -31.18
CA ALA A 2 9.27 27.15 -30.50
C ALA A 2 9.35 26.83 -29.01
N LEU A 3 10.49 27.07 -28.37
CA LEU A 3 10.61 27.00 -26.91
C LEU A 3 9.71 28.04 -26.28
N ASP A 4 9.18 27.77 -25.09
CA ASP A 4 8.52 28.76 -24.26
C ASP A 4 9.50 29.88 -23.95
N SER A 5 9.06 31.12 -24.08
CA SER A 5 9.93 32.28 -23.94
C SER A 5 10.45 32.50 -22.52
N THR A 6 9.72 31.98 -21.51
CA THR A 6 10.00 32.22 -20.11
C THR A 6 10.09 30.87 -19.37
N PRO A 7 11.31 30.44 -18.95
CA PRO A 7 11.44 29.29 -18.09
C PRO A 7 10.93 29.60 -16.66
N TRP A 8 10.58 28.57 -15.87
CA TRP A 8 10.10 28.72 -14.51
C TRP A 8 11.19 29.32 -13.59
N PHE A 9 10.79 30.20 -12.68
CA PHE A 9 11.64 30.93 -11.71
C PHE A 9 12.58 31.97 -12.26
N VAL A 10 12.35 32.53 -13.45
CA VAL A 10 13.07 33.71 -13.94
C VAL A 10 12.51 34.97 -13.30
N GLY A 11 13.39 35.85 -12.83
CA GLY A 11 13.03 37.13 -12.23
C GLY A 11 12.76 38.24 -13.25
N GLY A 12 12.76 39.51 -12.79
CA GLY A 12 12.66 40.70 -13.66
C GLY A 12 11.26 40.99 -14.23
N GLY A 13 10.20 40.52 -13.55
CA GLY A 13 8.81 40.74 -13.97
C GLY A 13 8.33 39.77 -15.04
N ALA A 14 9.03 38.64 -15.28
CA ALA A 14 8.63 37.60 -16.20
C ALA A 14 7.30 36.99 -15.78
N GLN A 15 6.41 36.71 -16.75
CA GLN A 15 5.18 35.98 -16.54
C GLN A 15 5.40 34.51 -16.89
N HIS A 16 5.04 33.63 -15.97
CA HIS A 16 5.22 32.18 -16.11
C HIS A 16 3.97 31.50 -16.63
N SER A 17 4.11 30.58 -17.58
CA SER A 17 2.98 29.80 -18.07
C SER A 17 2.60 28.67 -17.12
N PRO A 18 1.31 28.33 -17.00
CA PRO A 18 0.86 27.17 -16.23
C PRO A 18 1.44 25.85 -16.75
N GLU A 19 1.67 25.74 -18.07
CA GLU A 19 2.23 24.55 -18.71
C GLU A 19 3.63 24.24 -18.18
N VAL A 20 4.49 25.27 -18.06
CA VAL A 20 5.85 25.06 -17.53
C VAL A 20 5.81 24.64 -16.07
N ALA A 21 4.90 25.19 -15.25
CA ALA A 21 4.70 24.75 -13.88
C ALA A 21 4.22 23.30 -13.80
N ARG A 22 3.26 22.90 -14.64
CA ARG A 22 2.77 21.54 -14.72
C ARG A 22 3.82 20.54 -15.24
N ALA A 23 4.67 20.98 -16.19
CA ALA A 23 5.79 20.16 -16.68
C ALA A 23 6.85 19.97 -15.59
N LEU A 24 7.14 20.99 -14.78
CA LEU A 24 8.03 20.87 -13.61
C LEU A 24 7.45 19.86 -12.60
N ALA A 25 6.16 19.97 -12.29
CA ALA A 25 5.49 19.01 -11.40
C ALA A 25 5.57 17.57 -11.96
N TYR A 26 5.37 17.39 -13.26
CA TYR A 26 5.52 16.09 -13.93
C TYR A 26 6.95 15.55 -13.78
N ALA A 27 7.96 16.37 -14.07
CA ALA A 27 9.36 15.97 -13.94
C ALA A 27 9.73 15.61 -12.49
N ALA A 28 9.29 16.42 -11.52
CA ALA A 28 9.56 16.20 -10.10
C ALA A 28 8.89 14.94 -9.55
N THR A 29 7.74 14.56 -10.09
CA THR A 29 6.97 13.38 -9.65
C THR A 29 7.11 12.20 -10.59
N THR A 30 7.93 12.31 -11.65
CA THR A 30 8.10 11.26 -12.68
C THR A 30 6.77 10.81 -13.32
N GLY A 31 5.78 11.71 -13.40
CA GLY A 31 4.44 11.42 -13.91
C GLY A 31 3.60 10.55 -12.98
N ALA A 32 3.90 10.52 -11.69
CA ALA A 32 3.10 9.78 -10.71
C ALA A 32 1.68 10.37 -10.59
N GLU A 33 0.69 9.50 -10.34
CA GLU A 33 -0.72 9.85 -10.21
C GLU A 33 -1.34 9.16 -9.00
N GLY A 34 -2.11 9.90 -8.20
CA GLY A 34 -2.78 9.38 -7.00
C GLY A 34 -2.84 10.39 -5.86
N VAL A 35 -3.17 9.92 -4.66
CA VAL A 35 -3.16 10.75 -3.44
C VAL A 35 -1.71 10.96 -2.94
N SER A 36 -1.46 12.04 -2.20
CA SER A 36 -0.11 12.35 -1.72
C SER A 36 0.31 11.50 -0.52
N GLY A 37 -0.63 11.05 0.30
CA GLY A 37 -0.40 10.16 1.44
C GLY A 37 -1.60 9.26 1.72
N ILE A 38 -1.40 8.24 2.56
CA ILE A 38 -2.43 7.22 2.87
C ILE A 38 -3.69 7.78 3.51
N GLY A 39 -3.61 8.92 4.22
CA GLY A 39 -4.74 9.60 4.84
C GLY A 39 -5.51 10.51 3.90
N ASP A 40 -4.90 10.92 2.78
CA ASP A 40 -5.42 11.97 1.94
C ASP A 40 -6.64 11.56 1.13
N LEU A 41 -7.64 12.46 1.04
CA LEU A 41 -8.84 12.30 0.24
C LEU A 41 -9.61 11.00 0.50
N LYS A 42 -9.53 10.45 1.72
CA LYS A 42 -10.26 9.22 2.07
C LYS A 42 -11.76 9.46 2.04
N VAL A 43 -12.47 8.55 1.36
CA VAL A 43 -13.94 8.54 1.31
C VAL A 43 -14.47 7.63 2.41
N GLN A 44 -15.43 8.13 3.19
CA GLN A 44 -16.05 7.36 4.25
C GLN A 44 -17.54 7.68 4.37
N ALA A 45 -18.30 6.76 4.96
CA ALA A 45 -19.68 7.02 5.33
C ALA A 45 -19.76 8.06 6.46
N GLN A 46 -20.89 8.73 6.56
CA GLN A 46 -21.15 9.60 7.72
C GLN A 46 -21.19 8.78 9.01
N ALA A 47 -20.85 9.40 10.16
CA ALA A 47 -20.91 8.77 11.48
C ALA A 47 -22.30 8.20 11.79
N VAL A 48 -23.34 8.93 11.40
CA VAL A 48 -24.71 8.42 11.28
C VAL A 48 -24.99 8.25 9.80
N PRO A 49 -25.09 7.01 9.30
CA PRO A 49 -25.30 6.76 7.86
C PRO A 49 -26.51 7.48 7.30
N ASN A 50 -26.33 8.15 6.17
CA ASN A 50 -27.38 8.88 5.45
C ASN A 50 -27.10 8.84 3.94
N GLY A 51 -27.77 9.67 3.12
CA GLY A 51 -27.59 9.77 1.69
C GLY A 51 -26.34 10.54 1.23
N THR A 52 -25.32 10.66 2.08
CA THR A 52 -24.07 11.35 1.71
C THR A 52 -22.83 10.54 2.08
N VAL A 53 -21.74 10.78 1.38
CA VAL A 53 -20.40 10.32 1.74
C VAL A 53 -19.50 11.52 2.01
N ARG A 54 -18.48 11.34 2.83
CA ARG A 54 -17.52 12.36 3.21
C ARG A 54 -16.16 12.06 2.58
N VAL A 55 -15.59 13.08 1.92
CA VAL A 55 -14.21 13.07 1.46
C VAL A 55 -13.37 13.87 2.44
N LEU A 56 -12.39 13.24 3.06
CA LEU A 56 -11.49 13.89 4.04
C LEU A 56 -10.55 14.89 3.36
N PRO A 57 -9.99 15.84 4.13
CA PRO A 57 -8.92 16.71 3.63
C PRO A 57 -7.76 15.91 3.05
N GLY A 58 -6.99 16.52 2.17
CA GLY A 58 -5.81 15.89 1.58
C GLY A 58 -5.42 16.48 0.25
N ALA A 59 -4.38 15.92 -0.33
CA ALA A 59 -3.82 16.35 -1.62
C ALA A 59 -3.65 15.17 -2.57
N GLY A 60 -3.51 15.48 -3.86
CA GLY A 60 -3.27 14.48 -4.89
C GLY A 60 -2.60 15.05 -6.13
N LEU A 61 -2.04 14.16 -6.91
CA LEU A 61 -1.40 14.43 -8.19
C LEU A 61 -2.22 13.80 -9.31
N LEU A 62 -2.50 14.55 -10.35
CA LEU A 62 -3.27 14.11 -11.50
C LEU A 62 -2.49 14.37 -12.79
N LEU A 63 -2.32 13.33 -13.59
CA LEU A 63 -1.75 13.50 -14.92
C LEU A 63 -2.70 14.33 -15.80
N ASN A 64 -2.16 15.29 -16.53
CA ASN A 64 -2.92 16.03 -17.52
C ASN A 64 -3.30 15.08 -18.67
N ARG A 65 -4.59 14.73 -18.75
CA ARG A 65 -5.15 13.83 -19.76
C ARG A 65 -5.92 14.57 -20.86
N TYR A 66 -5.92 15.90 -20.83
CA TYR A 66 -6.47 16.67 -21.92
C TYR A 66 -5.63 16.52 -23.18
N ALA A 67 -6.25 16.67 -24.32
CA ALA A 67 -5.54 16.70 -25.60
C ALA A 67 -4.48 17.80 -25.61
N GLY A 68 -3.24 17.47 -25.89
CA GLY A 68 -2.10 18.38 -25.82
C GLY A 68 -1.45 18.56 -24.43
N GLY A 69 -1.99 17.92 -23.39
CA GLY A 69 -1.48 18.03 -22.02
C GLY A 69 -0.39 16.99 -21.62
N THR A 70 0.16 16.25 -22.58
CA THR A 70 1.16 15.22 -22.32
C THR A 70 2.39 15.77 -21.61
N GLY A 71 2.88 15.04 -20.59
CA GLY A 71 4.06 15.45 -19.82
C GLY A 71 3.79 16.54 -18.78
N GLN A 72 2.56 16.68 -18.34
CA GLN A 72 2.13 17.65 -17.35
C GLN A 72 1.37 16.98 -16.19
N THR A 73 1.54 17.51 -14.98
CA THR A 73 0.85 17.03 -13.77
C THR A 73 0.20 18.20 -13.03
N TYR A 74 -1.06 18.03 -12.65
CA TYR A 74 -1.75 18.92 -11.72
C TYR A 74 -1.53 18.47 -10.28
N SER A 75 -1.40 19.43 -9.37
CA SER A 75 -1.51 19.21 -7.93
C SER A 75 -2.83 19.79 -7.44
N LEU A 76 -3.63 18.98 -6.76
CA LEU A 76 -4.87 19.45 -6.13
C LEU A 76 -4.82 19.26 -4.62
N ARG A 77 -5.61 20.08 -3.91
CA ARG A 77 -5.77 19.99 -2.46
C ARG A 77 -7.24 20.19 -2.09
N ASN A 78 -7.77 19.30 -1.28
CA ASN A 78 -9.00 19.47 -0.52
C ASN A 78 -8.63 19.95 0.89
N ALA A 79 -8.80 21.25 1.16
CA ALA A 79 -8.31 21.84 2.40
C ALA A 79 -9.15 21.43 3.63
N THR A 80 -10.43 21.16 3.43
CA THR A 80 -11.39 20.74 4.46
C THR A 80 -12.16 19.53 3.98
N GLN A 81 -12.89 18.86 4.86
CA GLN A 81 -13.79 17.80 4.43
C GLN A 81 -14.87 18.30 3.46
N THR A 82 -15.24 17.45 2.52
CA THR A 82 -16.31 17.73 1.56
C THR A 82 -17.33 16.59 1.62
N ASP A 83 -18.60 16.92 1.81
CA ASP A 83 -19.68 15.95 1.79
C ASP A 83 -20.34 15.93 0.40
N LEU A 84 -20.52 14.73 -0.18
CA LEU A 84 -21.11 14.51 -1.49
C LEU A 84 -22.43 13.77 -1.33
N ALA A 85 -23.49 14.30 -1.96
CA ALA A 85 -24.77 13.62 -2.02
C ALA A 85 -24.68 12.41 -2.97
N VAL A 86 -25.24 11.28 -2.52
CA VAL A 86 -25.36 10.04 -3.29
C VAL A 86 -26.82 9.84 -3.65
N THR A 87 -27.11 9.78 -4.94
CA THR A 87 -28.47 9.56 -5.41
C THR A 87 -28.98 8.17 -5.01
N ALA A 88 -30.15 8.13 -4.37
CA ALA A 88 -30.77 6.87 -3.97
C ALA A 88 -31.06 5.96 -5.17
N THR A 89 -31.02 4.64 -4.96
CA THR A 89 -31.40 3.64 -5.94
C THR A 89 -32.89 3.30 -5.84
N GLY A 90 -33.51 3.09 -6.97
CA GLY A 90 -34.88 2.59 -7.05
C GLY A 90 -34.97 1.06 -6.91
N SER A 91 -36.19 0.51 -7.05
CA SER A 91 -36.46 -0.94 -6.98
C SER A 91 -35.95 -1.74 -8.19
N GLY A 92 -35.55 -1.06 -9.26
CA GLY A 92 -35.17 -1.71 -10.54
C GLY A 92 -33.76 -2.34 -10.54
N GLY A 93 -32.96 -2.17 -9.49
CA GLY A 93 -31.63 -2.77 -9.38
C GLY A 93 -30.65 -1.93 -8.55
N GLY A 94 -29.51 -2.53 -8.23
CA GLY A 94 -28.40 -1.84 -7.60
C GLY A 94 -27.60 -1.00 -8.61
N ARG A 95 -26.77 -0.09 -8.10
CA ARG A 95 -25.89 0.78 -8.89
C ARG A 95 -24.51 0.83 -8.29
N THR A 96 -23.52 0.98 -9.14
CA THR A 96 -22.13 1.22 -8.72
C THR A 96 -21.73 2.62 -9.16
N ASP A 97 -21.21 3.41 -8.24
CA ASP A 97 -20.77 4.78 -8.46
C ASP A 97 -19.28 4.92 -8.13
N LEU A 98 -18.59 5.82 -8.82
CA LEU A 98 -17.18 6.12 -8.59
C LEU A 98 -17.02 7.54 -8.04
N VAL A 99 -16.40 7.66 -6.87
CA VAL A 99 -15.97 8.96 -6.31
C VAL A 99 -14.62 9.29 -6.90
N VAL A 100 -14.50 10.48 -7.50
CA VAL A 100 -13.27 10.95 -8.13
C VAL A 100 -12.87 12.32 -7.61
N ALA A 101 -11.55 12.59 -7.62
CA ALA A 101 -11.05 13.95 -7.59
C ALA A 101 -10.60 14.32 -9.01
N ARG A 102 -11.03 15.49 -9.51
CA ARG A 102 -10.74 15.96 -10.86
C ARG A 102 -10.27 17.39 -10.89
N VAL A 103 -9.62 17.75 -11.99
CA VAL A 103 -9.32 19.13 -12.34
C VAL A 103 -10.13 19.54 -13.56
N LEU A 104 -10.76 20.70 -13.49
CA LEU A 104 -11.39 21.39 -14.62
C LEU A 104 -10.50 22.57 -15.00
N ASP A 105 -9.84 22.46 -16.14
CA ASP A 105 -8.94 23.51 -16.64
C ASP A 105 -9.56 24.18 -17.87
N PRO A 106 -9.99 25.45 -17.77
CA PRO A 106 -10.60 26.18 -18.89
C PRO A 106 -9.67 26.37 -20.10
N GLN A 107 -8.38 26.12 -19.96
CA GLN A 107 -7.47 26.06 -21.10
C GLN A 107 -7.81 24.92 -22.07
N TYR A 108 -8.43 23.84 -21.57
CA TYR A 108 -8.73 22.63 -22.33
C TYR A 108 -10.23 22.29 -22.37
N GLU A 109 -10.98 22.70 -21.35
CA GLU A 109 -12.38 22.29 -21.17
C GLU A 109 -13.26 23.49 -20.76
N GLY A 110 -14.31 23.74 -21.51
CA GLY A 110 -15.28 24.79 -21.21
C GLY A 110 -14.83 26.19 -21.66
N THR A 111 -15.35 27.20 -20.96
CA THR A 111 -15.02 28.62 -21.20
C THR A 111 -14.32 29.21 -19.99
N ALA A 112 -13.50 30.25 -20.21
CA ALA A 112 -12.89 30.99 -19.11
C ALA A 112 -13.97 31.46 -18.13
N PRO A 113 -13.79 31.24 -16.81
CA PRO A 113 -14.76 31.67 -15.82
C PRO A 113 -14.83 33.20 -15.76
N ALA A 114 -16.03 33.72 -15.44
CA ALA A 114 -16.22 35.16 -15.28
C ALA A 114 -15.37 35.73 -14.12
N ASP A 115 -15.18 34.95 -13.06
CA ASP A 115 -14.27 35.26 -11.96
C ASP A 115 -13.30 34.10 -11.73
N PRO A 116 -12.07 34.21 -12.24
CA PRO A 116 -11.04 33.17 -12.05
C PRO A 116 -10.58 32.97 -10.60
N THR A 117 -10.81 33.94 -9.73
CA THR A 117 -10.33 33.90 -8.33
C THR A 117 -11.23 33.05 -7.43
N THR A 118 -12.49 32.96 -7.76
CA THR A 118 -13.52 32.19 -7.01
C THR A 118 -13.93 30.89 -7.69
N PHE A 119 -13.51 30.68 -8.94
CA PHE A 119 -13.87 29.48 -9.69
C PHE A 119 -13.23 28.22 -9.10
N GLN A 120 -14.05 27.18 -8.94
CA GLN A 120 -13.60 25.91 -8.36
C GLN A 120 -12.99 25.00 -9.45
N TYR A 121 -11.67 25.08 -9.62
CA TYR A 121 -10.91 24.27 -10.59
C TYR A 121 -10.71 22.82 -10.13
N SER A 122 -10.50 22.60 -8.83
CA SER A 122 -10.36 21.27 -8.24
C SER A 122 -11.69 20.83 -7.64
N ARG A 123 -12.17 19.64 -8.00
CA ARG A 123 -13.48 19.13 -7.56
C ARG A 123 -13.35 17.69 -7.08
N VAL A 124 -14.19 17.34 -6.10
CA VAL A 124 -14.55 15.94 -5.81
C VAL A 124 -15.98 15.74 -6.25
N GLU A 125 -16.23 14.66 -6.99
CA GLU A 125 -17.56 14.40 -7.58
C GLU A 125 -17.83 12.90 -7.66
N ILE A 126 -19.10 12.54 -7.90
CA ILE A 126 -19.55 11.17 -8.06
C ILE A 126 -19.92 10.95 -9.52
N ILE A 127 -19.35 9.92 -10.15
CA ILE A 127 -19.75 9.43 -11.47
C ILE A 127 -20.66 8.23 -11.22
N GLU A 128 -21.93 8.40 -11.54
CA GLU A 128 -22.97 7.37 -11.31
C GLU A 128 -22.96 6.30 -12.40
N GLY A 129 -23.36 5.08 -12.02
CA GLY A 129 -23.65 4.00 -12.97
C GLY A 129 -22.41 3.46 -13.69
N VAL A 130 -21.25 3.44 -13.05
CA VAL A 130 -20.03 2.87 -13.62
C VAL A 130 -20.08 1.34 -13.59
N PRO A 131 -19.32 0.64 -14.47
CA PRO A 131 -19.17 -0.80 -14.39
C PRO A 131 -18.69 -1.27 -13.01
N ALA A 132 -19.27 -2.34 -12.48
CA ALA A 132 -18.97 -2.82 -11.12
C ALA A 132 -17.50 -3.20 -10.88
N ALA A 133 -16.76 -3.53 -11.94
CA ALA A 133 -15.33 -3.87 -11.88
C ALA A 133 -14.41 -2.64 -11.92
N THR A 134 -14.92 -1.42 -12.15
CA THR A 134 -14.12 -0.19 -12.29
C THR A 134 -13.27 0.04 -11.05
N LYS A 135 -11.96 0.23 -11.26
CA LYS A 135 -10.97 0.49 -10.20
C LYS A 135 -10.24 1.82 -10.38
N THR A 136 -10.21 2.35 -11.59
CA THR A 136 -9.49 3.59 -11.91
C THR A 136 -10.36 4.52 -12.78
N ALA A 137 -10.14 5.82 -12.65
CA ALA A 137 -10.80 6.81 -13.53
C ALA A 137 -10.40 6.63 -15.01
N LYS A 138 -9.19 6.11 -15.28
CA LYS A 138 -8.71 5.84 -16.63
C LYS A 138 -9.60 4.84 -17.40
N GLU A 139 -10.17 3.84 -16.71
CA GLU A 139 -11.04 2.82 -17.31
C GLU A 139 -12.33 3.41 -17.90
N LEU A 140 -12.74 4.59 -17.43
CA LEU A 140 -13.92 5.29 -17.91
C LEU A 140 -13.66 6.15 -19.16
N ASN A 141 -12.39 6.21 -19.63
CA ASN A 141 -11.97 7.03 -20.78
C ASN A 141 -12.45 8.49 -20.68
N LEU A 142 -12.34 9.08 -19.49
CA LEU A 142 -12.75 10.46 -19.26
C LEU A 142 -11.90 11.41 -20.11
N SER A 143 -12.54 12.47 -20.64
CA SER A 143 -11.85 13.52 -21.42
C SER A 143 -11.06 14.50 -20.56
N TYR A 144 -11.08 14.33 -19.25
CA TYR A 144 -10.48 15.24 -18.27
C TYR A 144 -9.62 14.49 -17.23
N PRO A 145 -8.68 15.16 -16.56
CA PRO A 145 -7.86 14.60 -15.49
C PRO A 145 -8.70 14.22 -14.27
N ALA A 146 -8.62 12.96 -13.85
CA ALA A 146 -9.29 12.48 -12.65
C ALA A 146 -8.55 11.28 -12.03
N ILE A 147 -8.57 11.18 -10.69
CA ILE A 147 -8.14 10.00 -9.94
C ILE A 147 -9.34 9.40 -9.20
N ALA A 148 -9.41 8.06 -9.17
CA ALA A 148 -10.42 7.35 -8.40
C ALA A 148 -10.07 7.37 -6.91
N LEU A 149 -11.05 7.73 -6.07
CA LEU A 149 -10.92 7.74 -4.62
C LEU A 149 -11.60 6.52 -3.99
N ALA A 150 -12.86 6.25 -4.38
CA ALA A 150 -13.61 5.11 -3.87
C ALA A 150 -14.67 4.66 -4.86
N ARG A 151 -15.07 3.41 -4.75
CA ARG A 151 -16.25 2.86 -5.41
C ARG A 151 -17.34 2.67 -4.36
N ILE A 152 -18.57 3.09 -4.67
CA ILE A 152 -19.76 2.90 -3.84
C ILE A 152 -20.64 1.89 -4.53
N THR A 153 -20.94 0.77 -3.89
CA THR A 153 -21.84 -0.27 -4.40
C THR A 153 -23.17 -0.19 -3.65
N LEU A 154 -24.18 0.31 -4.32
CA LEU A 154 -25.52 0.55 -3.77
C LEU A 154 -26.46 -0.61 -4.14
N PRO A 155 -27.04 -1.33 -3.19
CA PRO A 155 -28.14 -2.26 -3.44
C PRO A 155 -29.37 -1.54 -4.02
N ALA A 156 -30.32 -2.30 -4.56
CA ALA A 156 -31.62 -1.75 -4.95
C ALA A 156 -32.37 -1.15 -3.73
N SER A 157 -33.20 -0.15 -3.96
CA SER A 157 -34.02 0.53 -2.93
C SER A 157 -33.21 1.06 -1.74
N THR A 158 -32.03 1.62 -2.02
CA THR A 158 -31.10 2.13 -0.98
C THR A 158 -30.99 3.66 -1.09
N ALA A 159 -31.25 4.35 0.02
CA ALA A 159 -31.09 5.80 0.17
C ALA A 159 -30.01 6.17 1.19
N THR A 160 -29.38 5.19 1.83
CA THR A 160 -28.42 5.37 2.92
C THR A 160 -27.12 4.66 2.57
N VAL A 161 -25.98 5.35 2.70
CA VAL A 161 -24.65 4.78 2.43
C VAL A 161 -24.01 4.36 3.74
N THR A 162 -23.60 3.10 3.82
CA THR A 162 -22.86 2.54 4.96
C THR A 162 -21.40 2.28 4.59
N ALA A 163 -20.53 2.12 5.59
CA ALA A 163 -19.11 1.87 5.36
C ALA A 163 -18.84 0.60 4.53
N SER A 164 -19.66 -0.44 4.66
CA SER A 164 -19.53 -1.69 3.89
C SER A 164 -19.82 -1.54 2.40
N MET A 165 -20.49 -0.47 1.99
CA MET A 165 -20.76 -0.16 0.57
C MET A 165 -19.61 0.57 -0.11
N ILE A 166 -18.63 1.08 0.67
CA ILE A 166 -17.52 1.89 0.17
C ILE A 166 -16.28 1.01 0.06
N THR A 167 -15.73 0.92 -1.15
CA THR A 167 -14.43 0.29 -1.41
C THR A 167 -13.40 1.37 -1.68
N ASP A 168 -12.34 1.43 -0.88
CA ASP A 168 -11.24 2.36 -1.08
C ASP A 168 -10.44 1.97 -2.34
N LEU A 169 -10.27 2.90 -3.28
CA LEU A 169 -9.54 2.71 -4.54
C LEU A 169 -8.32 3.64 -4.66
N ARG A 170 -8.05 4.43 -3.63
CA ARG A 170 -6.95 5.38 -3.67
C ARG A 170 -5.63 4.65 -3.86
N ARG A 171 -4.75 5.26 -4.62
CA ARG A 171 -3.35 4.87 -4.76
C ARG A 171 -2.49 6.04 -4.32
N VAL A 172 -1.44 5.77 -3.57
CA VAL A 172 -0.43 6.79 -3.25
C VAL A 172 0.38 7.06 -4.51
N ALA A 173 0.50 8.33 -4.91
CA ALA A 173 1.18 8.72 -6.14
C ALA A 173 2.66 8.34 -6.13
N GLN A 174 3.33 8.57 -5.00
CA GLN A 174 4.74 8.23 -4.78
C GLN A 174 4.87 7.46 -3.46
N PRO A 175 4.56 6.16 -3.45
CA PRO A 175 4.61 5.37 -2.24
C PRO A 175 6.05 5.30 -1.70
N ARG A 176 6.21 5.63 -0.43
CA ARG A 176 7.50 5.54 0.27
C ARG A 176 7.88 4.09 0.49
N ARG A 177 9.18 3.84 0.44
CA ARG A 177 9.77 2.55 0.77
C ARG A 177 11.01 2.76 1.61
N GLU A 178 11.20 1.90 2.59
CA GLU A 178 12.38 1.87 3.43
C GLU A 178 12.80 0.43 3.63
N ARG A 179 14.00 0.10 3.19
CA ARG A 179 14.57 -1.25 3.29
C ARG A 179 15.79 -1.23 4.17
N ALA A 180 15.90 -2.21 5.03
CA ALA A 180 17.09 -2.44 5.83
C ALA A 180 17.39 -3.94 5.94
N MET A 181 18.63 -4.24 6.29
CA MET A 181 19.15 -5.58 6.41
C MET A 181 20.02 -5.69 7.65
N MET A 182 19.92 -6.81 8.35
CA MET A 182 20.86 -7.11 9.45
C MET A 182 21.20 -8.59 9.48
N THR A 183 22.38 -8.89 10.01
CA THR A 183 22.80 -10.26 10.29
C THR A 183 22.70 -10.51 11.79
N VAL A 184 22.08 -11.61 12.15
CA VAL A 184 21.98 -12.08 13.54
C VAL A 184 22.44 -13.54 13.62
N PHE A 185 22.85 -13.92 14.83
CA PHE A 185 23.37 -15.27 15.09
C PHE A 185 22.60 -15.89 16.26
N PRO A 186 22.42 -17.21 16.28
CA PRO A 186 21.96 -17.90 17.48
C PRO A 186 22.92 -17.65 18.65
N SER A 187 22.37 -17.34 19.81
CA SER A 187 23.17 -17.14 21.05
C SER A 187 23.56 -18.45 21.71
N SER A 188 23.00 -19.57 21.28
CA SER A 188 23.22 -20.91 21.79
C SER A 188 22.82 -21.95 20.76
N THR A 189 23.15 -23.20 20.99
CA THR A 189 22.62 -24.33 20.20
C THR A 189 21.13 -24.50 20.45
N LEU A 190 20.32 -24.42 19.39
CA LEU A 190 18.85 -24.47 19.44
C LEU A 190 18.33 -25.56 18.53
N SER A 191 17.62 -26.51 19.08
CA SER A 191 16.84 -27.49 18.30
C SER A 191 15.52 -26.89 17.87
N MET A 192 15.05 -27.27 16.66
CA MET A 192 13.76 -26.84 16.18
C MET A 192 12.63 -27.40 17.10
N PRO A 193 11.66 -26.57 17.48
CA PRO A 193 10.56 -26.96 18.34
C PRO A 193 9.70 -28.07 17.72
N THR A 194 9.07 -28.91 18.58
CA THR A 194 8.19 -30.02 18.16
C THR A 194 6.74 -29.87 18.62
N ALA A 195 6.47 -28.92 19.50
CA ALA A 195 5.14 -28.72 20.10
C ALA A 195 4.61 -27.31 19.76
N GLY A 196 4.26 -27.09 18.51
CA GLY A 196 3.75 -25.79 18.03
C GLY A 196 4.86 -24.81 17.61
N TYR A 197 4.46 -23.79 16.86
CA TYR A 197 5.37 -22.75 16.39
C TYR A 197 5.96 -21.96 17.56
N SER A 198 7.26 -21.90 17.62
CA SER A 198 7.98 -21.01 18.55
C SER A 198 9.22 -20.42 17.90
N SER A 199 9.82 -19.42 18.56
CA SER A 199 11.00 -18.72 18.02
C SER A 199 12.14 -19.69 17.76
N TRP A 200 12.58 -19.78 16.50
CA TRP A 200 13.70 -20.56 16.04
C TRP A 200 14.11 -20.03 14.63
N PRO A 201 15.36 -19.90 14.30
CA PRO A 201 16.58 -20.24 15.04
C PRO A 201 17.07 -19.15 16.00
N LEU A 202 16.25 -18.18 16.34
CA LEU A 202 16.51 -17.17 17.37
C LEU A 202 15.71 -17.47 18.63
N THR A 203 16.23 -17.06 19.78
CA THR A 203 15.47 -17.07 21.03
C THR A 203 14.58 -15.83 21.12
N THR A 204 13.61 -15.83 22.02
CA THR A 204 12.78 -14.65 22.30
C THR A 204 13.62 -13.42 22.66
N ALA A 205 14.76 -13.59 23.34
CA ALA A 205 15.64 -12.52 23.76
C ALA A 205 16.54 -11.97 22.64
N THR A 206 16.77 -12.75 21.58
CA THR A 206 17.69 -12.37 20.48
C THR A 206 16.97 -11.92 19.19
N ARG A 207 15.64 -11.83 19.23
CA ARG A 207 14.86 -11.30 18.12
C ARG A 207 15.11 -9.79 17.99
N PRO A 208 15.39 -9.28 16.78
CA PRO A 208 15.60 -7.86 16.60
C PRO A 208 14.29 -7.09 16.70
N ALA A 209 14.37 -5.91 17.31
CA ALA A 209 13.35 -4.88 17.23
C ALA A 209 13.72 -3.88 16.15
N VAL A 210 12.75 -3.45 15.38
CA VAL A 210 12.91 -2.48 14.29
C VAL A 210 11.90 -1.35 14.44
N SER A 211 12.35 -0.12 14.23
CA SER A 211 11.47 1.05 14.28
C SER A 211 10.57 1.10 13.05
N VAL A 212 9.28 1.23 13.28
CA VAL A 212 8.28 1.27 12.20
C VAL A 212 8.06 2.72 11.74
N PRO A 213 8.27 3.04 10.45
CA PRO A 213 7.97 4.36 9.94
C PRO A 213 6.50 4.73 10.12
N ILE A 214 6.23 6.01 10.44
CA ILE A 214 4.86 6.50 10.69
C ILE A 214 3.94 6.40 9.46
N TRP A 215 4.50 6.28 8.28
CA TRP A 215 3.79 6.16 7.01
C TRP A 215 3.62 4.72 6.53
N ALA A 216 4.28 3.73 7.17
CA ALA A 216 4.24 2.35 6.73
C ALA A 216 2.84 1.74 6.88
N THR A 217 2.43 0.93 5.91
CA THR A 217 1.18 0.16 5.95
C THR A 217 1.42 -1.34 5.84
N LYS A 218 2.60 -1.69 5.35
CA LYS A 218 3.00 -3.07 5.06
C LYS A 218 4.48 -3.24 5.35
N VAL A 219 4.89 -4.43 5.77
CA VAL A 219 6.28 -4.86 5.80
C VAL A 219 6.41 -6.22 5.13
N ASP A 220 7.33 -6.33 4.20
CA ASP A 220 7.79 -7.60 3.63
C ASP A 220 9.07 -8.01 4.35
N ILE A 221 9.15 -9.26 4.80
CA ILE A 221 10.29 -9.79 5.54
C ILE A 221 10.81 -11.02 4.80
N VAL A 222 12.10 -11.03 4.54
CA VAL A 222 12.85 -12.19 4.03
C VAL A 222 13.92 -12.56 5.05
N ALA A 223 13.91 -13.80 5.50
CA ALA A 223 14.93 -14.33 6.38
C ALA A 223 15.70 -15.43 5.64
N HIS A 224 16.97 -15.20 5.41
CA HIS A 224 17.89 -16.19 4.89
C HIS A 224 18.65 -16.83 6.07
N VAL A 225 18.41 -18.10 6.29
CA VAL A 225 19.04 -18.87 7.36
C VAL A 225 20.02 -19.85 6.74
N THR A 226 21.28 -19.71 7.04
CA THR A 226 22.36 -20.53 6.48
C THR A 226 23.05 -21.36 7.52
N GLY A 227 23.57 -22.52 7.13
CA GLY A 227 24.37 -23.37 7.99
C GLY A 227 23.58 -24.13 9.07
N VAL A 228 22.28 -24.32 8.91
CA VAL A 228 21.47 -25.14 9.83
C VAL A 228 21.88 -26.61 9.69
N LYS A 229 22.24 -27.24 10.80
CA LYS A 229 22.56 -28.67 10.82
C LYS A 229 21.28 -29.50 10.84
N PHE A 230 21.19 -30.48 9.95
CA PHE A 230 20.17 -31.52 10.01
C PHE A 230 20.79 -32.86 10.37
N THR A 231 20.15 -33.60 11.25
CA THR A 231 20.57 -34.96 11.62
C THR A 231 19.37 -35.90 11.44
N LYS A 232 19.53 -36.87 10.57
CA LYS A 232 18.57 -37.94 10.35
C LYS A 232 18.57 -38.88 11.58
N VAL A 233 17.40 -39.25 12.06
CA VAL A 233 17.24 -40.20 13.20
C VAL A 233 16.57 -41.49 12.75
N SER A 234 15.76 -41.46 11.69
CA SER A 234 15.09 -42.63 11.14
C SER A 234 14.96 -42.53 9.61
N ALA A 235 14.52 -43.60 8.95
CA ALA A 235 14.26 -43.61 7.50
C ALA A 235 12.98 -42.86 7.08
N VAL A 236 12.30 -42.22 8.02
CA VAL A 236 11.07 -41.48 7.77
C VAL A 236 11.41 -40.02 7.52
N ASP A 237 10.77 -39.45 6.49
CA ASP A 237 10.89 -38.02 6.19
C ASP A 237 10.52 -37.15 7.40
N THR A 238 11.28 -36.10 7.57
CA THR A 238 11.01 -35.12 8.62
C THR A 238 10.49 -33.84 7.98
N VAL A 239 9.35 -33.37 8.47
CA VAL A 239 8.64 -32.21 7.93
C VAL A 239 8.62 -31.08 8.96
N ALA A 240 8.87 -29.87 8.52
CA ALA A 240 8.79 -28.66 9.33
C ALA A 240 7.95 -27.58 8.69
N GLY A 241 7.24 -26.83 9.53
CA GLY A 241 6.62 -25.57 9.18
C GLY A 241 7.51 -24.40 9.63
N ILE A 242 7.62 -23.40 8.81
CA ILE A 242 8.36 -22.17 9.10
C ILE A 242 7.54 -20.94 8.73
N ARG A 243 7.65 -19.86 9.51
CA ARG A 243 6.95 -18.61 9.25
C ARG A 243 7.70 -17.40 9.77
N THR A 244 7.43 -16.23 9.19
CA THR A 244 7.80 -14.95 9.77
C THR A 244 6.67 -14.36 10.59
N GLY A 245 6.97 -13.43 11.49
CA GLY A 245 6.01 -12.64 12.24
C GLY A 245 6.54 -11.22 12.43
N PHE A 246 5.63 -10.28 12.64
CA PHE A 246 5.96 -8.88 12.88
C PHE A 246 5.10 -8.33 14.01
N GLY A 247 5.74 -7.90 15.10
CA GLY A 247 5.05 -7.48 16.31
C GLY A 247 4.15 -8.59 16.86
N SER A 248 2.88 -8.26 17.06
CA SER A 248 1.84 -9.22 17.45
C SER A 248 1.18 -9.92 16.25
N SER A 249 1.48 -9.49 15.02
CA SER A 249 0.92 -10.10 13.81
C SER A 249 1.65 -11.39 13.50
N LEU A 250 0.96 -12.50 13.60
CA LEU A 250 1.40 -13.79 13.09
C LEU A 250 0.60 -14.05 11.81
N PRO A 251 1.26 -14.20 10.64
CA PRO A 251 0.53 -14.55 9.44
C PRO A 251 -0.08 -15.94 9.60
N ALA A 252 -1.22 -16.12 8.97
CA ALA A 252 -1.70 -17.46 8.68
C ALA A 252 -0.64 -18.16 7.82
N GLU A 253 -0.03 -19.16 8.38
CA GLU A 253 0.79 -20.22 7.80
C GLU A 253 1.46 -19.94 6.43
N ASN A 254 2.70 -19.45 6.44
CA ASN A 254 3.62 -19.69 5.34
C ASN A 254 4.38 -20.99 5.65
N SER A 255 3.77 -22.13 5.42
CA SER A 255 4.44 -23.42 5.60
C SER A 255 5.27 -23.71 4.36
N ILE A 256 6.59 -23.67 4.50
CA ILE A 256 7.48 -24.35 3.57
C ILE A 256 7.68 -25.75 4.12
N LEU A 257 7.26 -26.76 3.37
CA LEU A 257 7.55 -28.14 3.68
C LEU A 257 9.02 -28.41 3.39
N ILE A 258 9.78 -28.74 4.40
CA ILE A 258 11.15 -29.20 4.24
C ILE A 258 11.12 -30.71 4.44
N GLN A 259 11.44 -31.44 3.39
CA GLN A 259 11.59 -32.90 3.44
C GLN A 259 13.06 -33.26 3.33
N ASP A 260 13.52 -34.14 4.20
CA ASP A 260 14.83 -34.71 4.08
C ASP A 260 14.84 -36.18 4.50
N ALA A 261 14.72 -37.05 3.52
CA ALA A 261 14.71 -38.52 3.71
C ALA A 261 16.10 -39.15 3.63
N GLU A 262 17.06 -38.48 3.00
CA GLU A 262 18.28 -39.21 2.57
C GLU A 262 19.57 -38.74 3.25
N ASP A 263 19.61 -37.58 3.91
CA ASP A 263 20.85 -37.00 4.38
C ASP A 263 21.00 -37.04 5.90
N SER A 264 22.15 -37.49 6.36
CA SER A 264 22.55 -37.43 7.77
C SER A 264 23.80 -36.59 7.94
N GLY A 265 23.66 -35.47 8.66
CA GLY A 265 24.81 -34.66 9.12
C GLY A 265 25.21 -33.47 8.24
N GLY A 266 24.40 -33.10 7.23
CA GLY A 266 24.62 -31.94 6.39
C GLY A 266 24.24 -30.61 7.06
N ARG A 267 24.71 -29.51 6.45
CA ARG A 267 24.25 -28.16 6.76
C ARG A 267 23.51 -27.60 5.56
N TYR A 268 22.36 -26.98 5.85
CA TYR A 268 21.40 -26.55 4.82
C TYR A 268 21.09 -25.08 4.98
N ASN A 269 20.64 -24.49 3.88
CA ASN A 269 20.21 -23.10 3.82
C ASN A 269 18.73 -23.04 3.52
N TYR A 270 18.03 -22.17 4.23
CA TYR A 270 16.60 -22.00 4.10
C TYR A 270 16.25 -20.53 3.94
N THR A 271 15.12 -20.26 3.27
CA THR A 271 14.59 -18.90 3.13
C THR A 271 13.15 -18.87 3.62
N TRP A 272 12.85 -17.94 4.52
CA TRP A 272 11.51 -17.61 4.97
C TRP A 272 11.07 -16.31 4.34
N VAL A 273 9.83 -16.21 3.91
CA VAL A 273 9.27 -14.98 3.36
C VAL A 273 7.92 -14.74 4.01
N GLY A 274 7.62 -13.51 4.34
CA GLY A 274 6.29 -13.15 4.82
C GLY A 274 5.99 -11.69 4.65
N THR A 275 4.71 -11.42 4.42
CA THR A 275 4.15 -10.08 4.30
C THR A 275 3.23 -9.83 5.48
N HIS A 276 3.39 -8.69 6.14
CA HIS A 276 2.61 -8.32 7.31
C HIS A 276 1.99 -6.95 7.15
N THR A 277 0.75 -6.79 7.59
CA THR A 277 0.10 -5.49 7.69
C THR A 277 0.68 -4.71 8.87
N VAL A 278 1.05 -3.46 8.62
CA VAL A 278 1.44 -2.50 9.66
C VAL A 278 0.19 -1.73 10.06
N THR A 279 -0.28 -1.98 11.29
CA THR A 279 -1.44 -1.28 11.84
C THR A 279 -1.07 0.13 12.30
N GLU A 280 -2.05 1.00 12.48
CA GLU A 280 -1.83 2.35 12.98
C GLU A 280 -1.13 2.37 14.34
N ALA A 281 -1.47 1.44 15.23
CA ALA A 281 -0.85 1.30 16.55
C ALA A 281 0.63 0.89 16.51
N MET A 282 1.10 0.29 15.41
CA MET A 282 2.51 -0.09 15.23
C MET A 282 3.36 1.07 14.71
N ARG A 283 2.77 2.05 14.03
CA ARG A 283 3.49 3.17 13.41
C ARG A 283 4.17 4.04 14.45
N GLY A 284 5.43 4.41 14.18
CA GLY A 284 6.23 5.21 15.12
C GLY A 284 6.67 4.47 16.38
N THR A 285 6.51 3.15 16.44
CA THR A 285 6.95 2.32 17.58
C THR A 285 7.93 1.26 17.11
N ASP A 286 8.66 0.65 18.03
CA ASP A 286 9.51 -0.49 17.74
C ASP A 286 8.69 -1.78 17.75
N GLN A 287 8.88 -2.60 16.71
CA GLN A 287 8.24 -3.90 16.59
C GLN A 287 9.27 -5.00 16.41
N VAL A 288 8.96 -6.18 16.95
CA VAL A 288 9.88 -7.33 16.90
C VAL A 288 9.69 -8.08 15.58
N VAL A 289 10.79 -8.33 14.87
CA VAL A 289 10.83 -9.29 13.77
C VAL A 289 10.95 -10.68 14.35
N ASN A 290 10.00 -11.55 14.05
CA ASN A 290 9.93 -12.90 14.58
C ASN A 290 10.09 -13.93 13.46
N ILE A 291 10.92 -14.95 13.72
CA ILE A 291 11.01 -16.15 12.89
C ILE A 291 10.60 -17.31 13.77
N GLN A 292 9.65 -18.10 13.29
CA GLN A 292 9.13 -19.25 14.01
C GLN A 292 9.19 -20.49 13.15
N ALA A 293 9.45 -21.62 13.81
CA ALA A 293 9.40 -22.92 13.17
C ALA A 293 8.77 -23.95 14.09
N VAL A 294 8.36 -25.07 13.48
CA VAL A 294 7.90 -26.25 14.19
C VAL A 294 8.21 -27.50 13.35
N ARG A 295 8.75 -28.53 13.96
CA ARG A 295 8.78 -29.84 13.35
C ARG A 295 7.40 -30.48 13.47
N SER A 296 6.71 -30.64 12.34
CA SER A 296 5.33 -31.14 12.30
C SER A 296 5.24 -32.66 12.22
N SER A 297 6.26 -33.33 11.65
CA SER A 297 6.31 -34.80 11.61
C SER A 297 7.74 -35.31 11.45
N GLY A 298 7.95 -36.61 11.62
CA GLY A 298 9.23 -37.27 11.56
C GLY A 298 10.06 -37.11 12.83
N THR A 299 11.28 -37.66 12.81
CA THR A 299 12.18 -37.72 13.98
C THR A 299 13.52 -36.99 13.77
N GLY A 300 13.81 -36.48 12.56
CA GLY A 300 15.01 -35.74 12.25
C GLY A 300 15.13 -34.45 13.08
N LEU A 301 16.35 -33.99 13.28
CA LEU A 301 16.66 -32.84 14.12
C LEU A 301 17.28 -31.73 13.29
N TRP A 302 16.62 -30.58 13.20
CA TRP A 302 17.22 -29.31 12.75
C TRP A 302 17.80 -28.59 13.97
N VAL A 303 19.05 -28.22 13.84
CA VAL A 303 19.80 -27.54 14.91
C VAL A 303 20.47 -26.30 14.34
N ALA A 304 20.20 -25.15 14.94
CA ALA A 304 20.93 -23.92 14.75
C ALA A 304 22.00 -23.81 15.84
N ASP A 305 23.22 -23.48 15.46
CA ASP A 305 24.37 -23.36 16.36
C ASP A 305 25.25 -22.17 15.95
N TYR A 306 26.45 -22.05 16.50
CA TYR A 306 27.39 -20.97 16.21
C TYR A 306 27.88 -20.90 14.75
N GLN A 307 27.60 -21.91 13.92
CA GLN A 307 27.88 -21.92 12.48
C GLN A 307 26.64 -21.54 11.66
N THR A 308 25.54 -21.24 12.32
CA THR A 308 24.32 -20.76 11.68
C THR A 308 24.32 -19.24 11.66
N SER A 309 24.01 -18.65 10.51
CA SER A 309 23.78 -17.21 10.41
C SER A 309 22.40 -16.91 9.82
N ILE A 310 21.81 -15.84 10.25
CA ILE A 310 20.49 -15.39 9.79
C ILE A 310 20.65 -13.98 9.25
N VAL A 311 20.35 -13.79 7.97
CA VAL A 311 20.20 -12.47 7.37
C VAL A 311 18.71 -12.15 7.32
N LEU A 312 18.34 -11.11 8.05
CA LEU A 312 16.99 -10.54 8.01
C LEU A 312 17.02 -9.34 7.08
N ASP A 313 16.14 -9.36 6.09
CA ASP A 313 15.92 -8.30 5.14
C ASP A 313 14.44 -7.90 5.22
N TRP A 314 14.15 -6.63 5.44
CA TRP A 314 12.77 -6.15 5.50
C TRP A 314 12.60 -4.86 4.72
N GLU A 315 11.44 -4.74 4.12
CA GLU A 315 11.04 -3.53 3.39
C GLU A 315 9.68 -3.05 3.90
N PHE A 316 9.66 -1.86 4.49
CA PHE A 316 8.43 -1.13 4.74
C PHE A 316 7.93 -0.47 3.45
N SER A 317 6.65 -0.53 3.21
CA SER A 317 6.01 0.12 2.06
C SER A 317 4.74 0.86 2.48
N GLU A 318 4.46 1.95 1.73
CA GLU A 318 3.25 2.75 1.85
C GLU A 318 2.24 2.32 0.78
N GLY A 319 0.99 2.12 1.16
CA GLY A 319 -0.11 1.85 0.25
C GLY A 319 -1.45 2.26 0.85
N ALA A 320 -2.46 2.51 0.04
CA ALA A 320 -3.81 2.60 0.53
C ALA A 320 -4.24 1.22 1.07
N GLN A 321 -4.88 1.21 2.23
CA GLN A 321 -5.39 0.00 2.88
C GLN A 321 -6.80 -0.30 2.40
#